data_b13e2ec47e3be2e4298b7708cfae02c1
#
_entry.id   b13e2ec47e3be2e4298b7708cfae02c1
#
_cell.length_a   1.000
_cell.length_b   1.000
_cell.length_c   1.000
_cell.angle_alpha   90.00
_cell.angle_beta   90.00
_cell.angle_gamma   90.00
#
_symmetry.space_group_name_H-M   'P 1'
#
loop_
_entity.id
_entity.type
_entity.pdbx_description
1 polymer ?
#
loop_
_entity_poly.entity_id
_entity_poly.type
_entity_poly.pdbx_seq_one_letter_code
_entity_poly.pdbx_strand_id
1 'polypeptide(L)'
;RTAVQAVFGNGLRSALTMLGLVIGISSVIILVGIGDGTNRQVSEKMKALGGDALSAYLFDGDMGYNDLSGMNDLGAVDGVAPSKSLMKKLSVGTTVANKAFVEATDEHYLHVRNLKLQEGRNLSAVDRENRSKVIVLGSDVAKTLLGSADGAVGRTVKLDGDEFTVVGVLQNQGQSMGLNTGNVALVPFSTAVSMGESGTITSFYAKARGEDAIEAAKGEIGSYLTGTAHIPPGRFDIISQDEMLRAGNEIDGTMTLLLAGIAGISLVVAGIGVMNVMLVSVTERTREIGIRK
;
A
#
# COMPACT_ATOMS: atom_id res chain seq x y z
N ARG A 1 -10.61 -6.40 -53.86
CA ARG A 1 -11.80 -5.50 -54.10
C ARG A 1 -13.12 -6.16 -53.69
N THR A 2 -13.36 -7.46 -53.97
CA THR A 2 -14.58 -8.21 -53.60
C THR A 2 -14.79 -8.34 -52.09
N ALA A 3 -13.74 -8.53 -51.27
CA ALA A 3 -13.87 -8.64 -49.81
C ALA A 3 -14.32 -7.31 -49.17
N VAL A 4 -13.84 -6.18 -49.64
CA VAL A 4 -14.21 -4.84 -49.18
C VAL A 4 -15.71 -4.56 -49.50
N GLN A 5 -16.18 -4.93 -50.71
CA GLN A 5 -17.57 -4.79 -51.09
C GLN A 5 -18.52 -5.69 -50.26
N ALA A 6 -18.10 -6.88 -49.84
CA ALA A 6 -18.89 -7.75 -48.97
C ALA A 6 -19.03 -7.18 -47.54
N VAL A 7 -18.02 -6.50 -47.03
CA VAL A 7 -18.09 -5.81 -45.72
C VAL A 7 -19.04 -4.62 -45.76
N PHE A 8 -19.05 -3.85 -46.84
CA PHE A 8 -19.94 -2.69 -46.99
C PHE A 8 -21.38 -3.05 -47.36
N GLY A 9 -21.64 -4.24 -47.97
CA GLY A 9 -22.98 -4.69 -48.35
C GLY A 9 -23.92 -4.92 -47.14
N ASN A 10 -23.39 -5.21 -45.94
CA ASN A 10 -24.14 -5.35 -44.70
C ASN A 10 -23.48 -4.50 -43.59
N GLY A 11 -23.29 -3.20 -43.84
CA GLY A 11 -22.48 -2.29 -43.07
C GLY A 11 -22.77 -2.28 -41.57
N LEU A 12 -24.02 -2.32 -41.17
CA LEU A 12 -24.42 -2.27 -39.75
C LEU A 12 -24.00 -3.55 -38.99
N ARG A 13 -24.10 -4.72 -39.66
CA ARG A 13 -23.71 -6.01 -39.06
C ARG A 13 -22.20 -6.15 -38.95
N SER A 14 -21.49 -5.75 -40.01
CA SER A 14 -20.00 -5.73 -40.02
C SER A 14 -19.42 -4.74 -38.99
N ALA A 15 -20.04 -3.56 -38.85
CA ALA A 15 -19.68 -2.57 -37.86
C ALA A 15 -19.86 -3.09 -36.41
N LEU A 16 -21.00 -3.74 -36.11
CA LEU A 16 -21.25 -4.30 -34.78
C LEU A 16 -20.28 -5.44 -34.43
N THR A 17 -19.97 -6.32 -35.38
CA THR A 17 -18.99 -7.42 -35.12
C THR A 17 -17.56 -6.91 -34.96
N MET A 18 -17.13 -5.94 -35.80
CA MET A 18 -15.83 -5.29 -35.62
C MET A 18 -15.74 -4.54 -34.29
N LEU A 19 -16.79 -3.83 -33.90
CA LEU A 19 -16.84 -3.11 -32.62
C LEU A 19 -16.68 -4.06 -31.45
N GLY A 20 -17.39 -5.21 -31.46
CA GLY A 20 -17.23 -6.23 -30.39
C GLY A 20 -15.84 -6.79 -30.31
N LEU A 21 -15.20 -7.05 -31.44
CA LEU A 21 -13.84 -7.58 -31.50
C LEU A 21 -12.80 -6.53 -31.05
N VAL A 22 -12.94 -5.27 -31.47
CA VAL A 22 -12.08 -4.17 -31.06
C VAL A 22 -12.20 -3.92 -29.56
N ILE A 23 -13.43 -3.85 -29.03
CA ILE A 23 -13.64 -3.67 -27.58
C ILE A 23 -13.04 -4.84 -26.81
N GLY A 24 -13.24 -6.07 -27.23
CA GLY A 24 -12.71 -7.26 -26.57
C GLY A 24 -11.17 -7.24 -26.49
N ILE A 25 -10.51 -7.04 -27.63
CA ILE A 25 -9.02 -7.01 -27.70
C ILE A 25 -8.48 -5.80 -26.94
N SER A 26 -9.06 -4.61 -27.13
CA SER A 26 -8.58 -3.40 -26.44
C SER A 26 -8.71 -3.51 -24.92
N SER A 27 -9.79 -4.10 -24.42
CA SER A 27 -9.99 -4.32 -22.99
C SER A 27 -8.91 -5.22 -22.40
N VAL A 28 -8.51 -6.29 -23.10
CA VAL A 28 -7.41 -7.17 -22.64
C VAL A 28 -6.09 -6.44 -22.60
N ILE A 29 -5.75 -5.71 -23.67
CA ILE A 29 -4.48 -4.99 -23.77
C ILE A 29 -4.38 -3.91 -22.68
N ILE A 30 -5.44 -3.13 -22.48
CA ILE A 30 -5.48 -2.09 -21.45
C ILE A 30 -5.35 -2.71 -20.07
N LEU A 31 -6.05 -3.79 -19.80
CA LEU A 31 -6.07 -4.42 -18.48
C LEU A 31 -4.71 -5.01 -18.10
N VAL A 32 -4.09 -5.78 -19.01
CA VAL A 32 -2.75 -6.35 -18.81
C VAL A 32 -1.71 -5.23 -18.70
N GLY A 33 -1.81 -4.21 -19.56
CA GLY A 33 -0.89 -3.07 -19.54
C GLY A 33 -0.95 -2.24 -18.26
N ILE A 34 -2.16 -2.03 -17.71
CA ILE A 34 -2.33 -1.33 -16.42
C ILE A 34 -1.79 -2.20 -15.28
N GLY A 35 -2.09 -3.51 -15.26
CA GLY A 35 -1.61 -4.43 -14.23
C GLY A 35 -0.09 -4.47 -14.15
N ASP A 36 0.59 -4.74 -15.26
CA ASP A 36 2.06 -4.77 -15.33
C ASP A 36 2.70 -3.42 -15.00
N GLY A 37 2.10 -2.32 -15.49
CA GLY A 37 2.60 -0.97 -15.22
C GLY A 37 2.51 -0.58 -13.75
N THR A 38 1.40 -0.91 -13.11
CA THR A 38 1.18 -0.63 -11.68
C THR A 38 2.11 -1.45 -10.81
N ASN A 39 2.28 -2.75 -11.08
CA ASN A 39 3.16 -3.64 -10.33
C ASN A 39 4.63 -3.21 -10.38
N ARG A 40 5.13 -2.82 -11.57
CA ARG A 40 6.49 -2.28 -11.70
C ARG A 40 6.67 -0.99 -10.92
N GLN A 41 5.74 -0.05 -11.03
CA GLN A 41 5.81 1.24 -10.35
C GLN A 41 5.75 1.09 -8.82
N VAL A 42 4.91 0.18 -8.31
CA VAL A 42 4.82 -0.15 -6.87
C VAL A 42 6.13 -0.79 -6.41
N SER A 43 6.63 -1.80 -7.12
CA SER A 43 7.88 -2.51 -6.79
C SER A 43 9.09 -1.57 -6.75
N GLU A 44 9.24 -0.69 -7.76
CA GLU A 44 10.33 0.29 -7.80
C GLU A 44 10.27 1.29 -6.64
N LYS A 45 9.08 1.81 -6.33
CA LYS A 45 8.90 2.73 -5.20
C LYS A 45 9.17 2.06 -3.86
N MET A 46 8.77 0.81 -3.69
CA MET A 46 8.98 0.07 -2.45
C MET A 46 10.45 -0.32 -2.25
N LYS A 47 11.17 -0.70 -3.30
CA LYS A 47 12.63 -0.90 -3.23
C LYS A 47 13.37 0.38 -2.85
N ALA A 48 12.91 1.54 -3.34
CA ALA A 48 13.48 2.84 -2.97
C ALA A 48 13.25 3.22 -1.49
N LEU A 49 12.27 2.61 -0.83
CA LEU A 49 11.94 2.83 0.58
C LEU A 49 12.69 1.88 1.55
N GLY A 50 13.54 0.99 1.03
CA GLY A 50 14.31 -0.01 1.77
C GLY A 50 13.57 -1.35 1.86
N GLY A 51 14.14 -2.39 1.23
CA GLY A 51 13.59 -3.75 1.25
C GLY A 51 13.78 -4.49 2.57
N ASP A 52 14.51 -3.89 3.51
CA ASP A 52 14.98 -4.45 4.79
C ASP A 52 14.01 -4.23 5.97
N ALA A 53 12.85 -3.61 5.72
CA ALA A 53 11.85 -3.35 6.75
C ALA A 53 10.93 -4.56 6.99
N LEU A 54 10.63 -4.80 8.26
CA LEU A 54 9.76 -5.84 8.77
C LEU A 54 8.61 -5.22 9.55
N SER A 55 7.41 -5.82 9.47
CA SER A 55 6.26 -5.52 10.32
C SER A 55 5.97 -6.72 11.18
N ALA A 56 5.82 -6.54 12.49
CA ALA A 56 5.42 -7.59 13.41
C ALA A 56 4.08 -7.24 14.04
N TYR A 57 3.21 -8.23 14.11
CA TYR A 57 1.88 -8.16 14.70
C TYR A 57 1.75 -9.22 15.79
N LEU A 58 1.27 -8.81 16.95
CA LEU A 58 1.03 -9.70 18.10
C LEU A 58 -0.48 -9.88 18.25
N PHE A 59 -0.96 -11.11 18.15
CA PHE A 59 -2.38 -11.43 18.21
C PHE A 59 -2.85 -11.70 19.64
N ASP A 60 -1.90 -12.04 20.52
CA ASP A 60 -2.13 -12.28 21.93
C ASP A 60 -0.81 -12.15 22.68
N GLY A 61 -0.82 -11.55 23.85
CA GLY A 61 0.36 -11.31 24.68
C GLY A 61 0.54 -9.85 25.06
N ASP A 62 1.10 -9.64 26.23
CA ASP A 62 1.41 -8.32 26.77
C ASP A 62 2.90 -8.05 26.62
N MET A 63 3.28 -7.31 25.58
CA MET A 63 4.65 -6.85 25.38
C MET A 63 4.77 -5.38 25.81
N GLY A 64 5.69 -5.11 26.74
CA GLY A 64 6.01 -3.77 27.18
C GLY A 64 7.06 -3.09 26.29
N TYR A 65 7.22 -1.77 26.46
CA TYR A 65 8.24 -1.02 25.72
C TYR A 65 9.66 -1.52 25.99
N ASN A 66 9.94 -1.96 27.22
CA ASN A 66 11.28 -2.48 27.58
C ASN A 66 11.60 -3.79 26.84
N ASP A 67 10.61 -4.64 26.67
CA ASP A 67 10.77 -5.90 25.91
C ASP A 67 11.05 -5.61 24.45
N LEU A 68 10.34 -4.62 23.86
CA LEU A 68 10.62 -4.18 22.50
C LEU A 68 12.03 -3.62 22.35
N SER A 69 12.44 -2.72 23.27
CA SER A 69 13.75 -2.08 23.19
C SER A 69 14.92 -3.06 23.28
N GLY A 70 14.75 -4.18 24.00
CA GLY A 70 15.74 -5.26 24.09
C GLY A 70 16.02 -5.94 22.75
N MET A 71 15.12 -5.84 21.76
CA MET A 71 15.38 -6.37 20.42
C MET A 71 16.42 -5.58 19.61
N ASN A 72 16.76 -4.35 20.03
CA ASN A 72 17.83 -3.59 19.38
C ASN A 72 19.22 -4.23 19.57
N ASP A 73 19.37 -5.13 20.54
CA ASP A 73 20.62 -5.85 20.80
C ASP A 73 20.77 -7.13 19.95
N LEU A 74 19.76 -7.47 19.13
CA LEU A 74 19.80 -8.63 18.25
C LEU A 74 20.79 -8.41 17.10
N GLY A 75 21.49 -9.50 16.72
CA GLY A 75 22.59 -9.43 15.76
C GLY A 75 22.16 -9.02 14.35
N ALA A 76 21.03 -9.51 13.88
CA ALA A 76 20.51 -9.24 12.54
C ALA A 76 19.59 -8.02 12.46
N VAL A 77 19.23 -7.39 13.59
CA VAL A 77 18.32 -6.25 13.68
C VAL A 77 19.10 -4.94 13.75
N ASP A 78 18.71 -3.94 12.99
CA ASP A 78 19.29 -2.59 12.94
C ASP A 78 18.47 -1.56 13.74
N GLY A 79 17.26 -1.93 14.14
CA GLY A 79 16.40 -1.12 14.98
C GLY A 79 14.99 -1.64 15.03
N VAL A 80 14.28 -1.27 16.10
CA VAL A 80 12.85 -1.55 16.27
C VAL A 80 12.12 -0.30 16.73
N ALA A 81 10.86 -0.16 16.36
CA ALA A 81 10.00 0.95 16.78
C ALA A 81 8.58 0.45 17.05
N PRO A 82 7.95 0.85 18.17
CA PRO A 82 6.57 0.51 18.43
C PRO A 82 5.66 1.16 17.38
N SER A 83 4.54 0.50 17.07
CA SER A 83 3.52 1.02 16.20
C SER A 83 2.16 0.84 16.86
N LYS A 84 1.52 1.95 17.18
CA LYS A 84 0.16 1.93 17.73
C LYS A 84 -0.69 2.97 17.02
N SER A 85 -1.67 2.49 16.27
CA SER A 85 -2.66 3.35 15.64
C SER A 85 -3.58 3.99 16.68
N LEU A 86 -3.72 5.31 16.60
CA LEU A 86 -4.61 6.08 17.46
C LEU A 86 -5.82 6.55 16.64
N MET A 87 -7.01 6.13 17.06
CA MET A 87 -8.27 6.59 16.46
C MET A 87 -8.67 7.96 17.04
N LYS A 88 -7.77 8.95 16.93
CA LYS A 88 -7.93 10.28 17.50
C LYS A 88 -8.05 11.34 16.42
N LYS A 89 -8.84 12.36 16.69
CA LYS A 89 -9.12 13.45 15.76
C LYS A 89 -8.01 14.50 15.78
N LEU A 90 -7.39 14.74 14.64
CA LEU A 90 -6.37 15.77 14.47
C LEU A 90 -6.98 17.03 13.82
N SER A 91 -6.83 18.21 14.45
CA SER A 91 -7.50 19.44 14.03
C SER A 91 -6.72 20.73 14.36
N VAL A 92 -7.03 21.80 13.61
CA VAL A 92 -6.61 23.18 13.90
C VAL A 92 -7.82 24.10 13.68
N GLY A 93 -8.27 24.78 14.72
CA GLY A 93 -9.52 25.54 14.65
C GLY A 93 -10.70 24.65 14.28
N THR A 94 -11.36 24.96 13.17
CA THR A 94 -12.47 24.16 12.61
C THR A 94 -12.04 23.14 11.57
N THR A 95 -10.78 23.20 11.12
CA THR A 95 -10.25 22.29 10.10
C THR A 95 -9.84 20.97 10.72
N VAL A 96 -10.26 19.87 10.12
CA VAL A 96 -9.98 18.48 10.58
C VAL A 96 -9.26 17.72 9.48
N ALA A 97 -8.20 17.01 9.85
CA ALA A 97 -7.50 16.10 8.95
C ALA A 97 -8.14 14.70 8.98
N ASN A 98 -9.26 14.52 8.28
CA ASN A 98 -10.02 13.25 8.28
C ASN A 98 -9.26 12.06 7.69
N LYS A 99 -8.20 12.30 6.92
CA LYS A 99 -7.36 11.25 6.32
C LYS A 99 -6.05 11.04 7.08
N ALA A 100 -5.83 11.77 8.17
CA ALA A 100 -4.62 11.62 8.97
C ALA A 100 -4.66 10.29 9.72
N PHE A 101 -3.60 9.51 9.57
CA PHE A 101 -3.34 8.31 10.37
C PHE A 101 -2.41 8.70 11.51
N VAL A 102 -2.95 8.73 12.72
CA VAL A 102 -2.15 9.08 13.91
C VAL A 102 -1.54 7.81 14.47
N GLU A 103 -0.22 7.83 14.65
CA GLU A 103 0.55 6.68 15.13
C GLU A 103 1.42 7.07 16.33
N ALA A 104 1.29 6.32 17.41
CA ALA A 104 2.17 6.43 18.56
C ALA A 104 3.39 5.53 18.38
N THR A 105 4.57 6.15 18.45
CA THR A 105 5.83 5.49 18.15
C THR A 105 7.00 6.14 18.93
N ASP A 106 8.24 5.86 18.53
CA ASP A 106 9.44 6.41 19.17
C ASP A 106 10.42 7.04 18.16
N GLU A 107 11.60 7.38 18.67
CA GLU A 107 12.69 8.02 17.92
C GLU A 107 13.28 7.14 16.81
N HIS A 108 13.12 5.83 16.87
CA HIS A 108 13.67 4.88 15.90
C HIS A 108 12.80 4.73 14.65
N TYR A 109 11.51 5.15 14.71
CA TYR A 109 10.53 4.93 13.67
C TYR A 109 10.96 5.40 12.27
N LEU A 110 11.53 6.62 12.17
CA LEU A 110 11.96 7.16 10.89
C LEU A 110 13.10 6.34 10.29
N HIS A 111 14.03 5.90 11.13
CA HIS A 111 15.15 5.04 10.72
C HIS A 111 14.67 3.68 10.26
N VAL A 112 13.83 3.02 11.07
CA VAL A 112 13.29 1.68 10.78
C VAL A 112 12.48 1.65 9.50
N ARG A 113 11.68 2.70 9.25
CA ARG A 113 10.85 2.82 8.06
C ARG A 113 11.48 3.59 6.91
N ASN A 114 12.75 3.97 7.01
CA ASN A 114 13.50 4.73 6.01
C ASN A 114 12.80 6.03 5.58
N LEU A 115 12.16 6.73 6.55
CA LEU A 115 11.44 7.97 6.29
C LEU A 115 12.36 9.18 6.43
N LYS A 116 12.11 10.19 5.60
CA LYS A 116 12.89 11.43 5.57
C LYS A 116 12.07 12.61 6.06
N LEU A 117 12.71 13.50 6.78
CA LEU A 117 12.16 14.79 7.16
C LEU A 117 12.26 15.78 5.98
N GLN A 118 11.24 16.60 5.81
CA GLN A 118 11.26 17.79 4.96
C GLN A 118 11.73 19.00 5.76
N GLU A 119 11.26 19.13 7.02
CA GLU A 119 11.59 20.26 7.91
C GLU A 119 11.58 19.81 9.37
N GLY A 120 12.37 20.47 10.21
CA GLY A 120 12.39 20.26 11.65
C GLY A 120 13.20 19.04 12.11
N ARG A 121 12.73 18.37 13.16
CA ARG A 121 13.38 17.21 13.77
C ARG A 121 12.43 16.03 13.98
N ASN A 122 13.02 14.87 14.17
CA ASN A 122 12.29 13.66 14.59
C ASN A 122 11.87 13.76 16.08
N LEU A 123 11.02 12.83 16.49
CA LEU A 123 10.84 12.49 17.90
C LEU A 123 12.19 12.12 18.51
N SER A 124 12.36 12.37 19.79
CA SER A 124 13.59 12.06 20.52
C SER A 124 13.28 11.22 21.76
N ALA A 125 14.32 10.54 22.28
CA ALA A 125 14.21 9.82 23.55
C ALA A 125 13.74 10.74 24.68
N VAL A 126 14.20 12.02 24.69
CA VAL A 126 13.79 13.02 25.68
C VAL A 126 12.28 13.33 25.56
N ASP A 127 11.73 13.40 24.35
CA ASP A 127 10.29 13.62 24.17
C ASP A 127 9.49 12.44 24.74
N ARG A 128 10.00 11.21 24.53
CA ARG A 128 9.39 9.99 25.05
C ARG A 128 9.47 9.93 26.59
N GLU A 129 10.65 10.18 27.16
CA GLU A 129 10.87 10.14 28.61
C GLU A 129 10.03 11.18 29.35
N ASN A 130 9.97 12.41 28.82
CA ASN A 130 9.21 13.52 29.39
C ASN A 130 7.72 13.48 29.03
N ARG A 131 7.26 12.50 28.23
CA ARG A 131 5.87 12.45 27.71
C ARG A 131 5.47 13.77 27.05
N SER A 132 6.38 14.35 26.26
CA SER A 132 6.19 15.67 25.65
C SER A 132 5.05 15.61 24.65
N LYS A 133 4.17 16.62 24.67
CA LYS A 133 3.09 16.78 23.66
C LYS A 133 3.66 17.40 22.38
N VAL A 134 4.46 16.61 21.68
CA VAL A 134 5.05 16.95 20.38
C VAL A 134 4.55 16.00 19.30
N ILE A 135 4.52 16.50 18.05
CA ILE A 135 4.00 15.74 16.91
C ILE A 135 4.86 16.00 15.67
N VAL A 136 5.10 14.93 14.89
CA VAL A 136 5.67 15.02 13.55
C VAL A 136 4.56 14.76 12.55
N LEU A 137 4.34 15.66 11.60
CA LEU A 137 3.26 15.60 10.61
C LEU A 137 3.77 15.13 9.25
N GLY A 138 3.00 14.33 8.57
CA GLY A 138 3.17 14.12 7.14
C GLY A 138 2.85 15.41 6.35
N SER A 139 3.52 15.63 5.23
CA SER A 139 3.39 16.88 4.47
C SER A 139 1.96 17.18 4.03
N ASP A 140 1.14 16.17 3.72
CA ASP A 140 -0.24 16.36 3.28
C ASP A 140 -1.16 16.69 4.47
N VAL A 141 -0.87 16.14 5.66
CA VAL A 141 -1.55 16.51 6.91
C VAL A 141 -1.22 17.96 7.25
N ALA A 142 0.05 18.36 7.18
CA ALA A 142 0.48 19.74 7.45
C ALA A 142 -0.19 20.73 6.48
N LYS A 143 -0.22 20.42 5.19
CA LYS A 143 -0.95 21.23 4.18
C LYS A 143 -2.43 21.35 4.51
N THR A 144 -3.07 20.25 4.89
CA THR A 144 -4.51 20.24 5.19
C THR A 144 -4.84 21.08 6.42
N LEU A 145 -4.05 20.96 7.50
CA LEU A 145 -4.34 21.63 8.77
C LEU A 145 -3.82 23.07 8.84
N LEU A 146 -2.66 23.33 8.25
CA LEU A 146 -1.90 24.56 8.43
C LEU A 146 -1.80 25.39 7.14
N GLY A 147 -2.32 24.86 6.01
CA GLY A 147 -2.29 25.51 4.70
C GLY A 147 -0.98 25.30 3.91
N SER A 148 0.11 24.94 4.59
CA SER A 148 1.41 24.63 3.99
C SER A 148 2.16 23.58 4.81
N ALA A 149 3.04 22.83 4.18
CA ALA A 149 4.00 21.98 4.86
C ALA A 149 5.20 22.81 5.37
N ASP A 150 5.59 23.84 4.61
CA ASP A 150 6.71 24.71 4.97
C ASP A 150 6.27 25.71 6.06
N GLY A 151 7.11 25.87 7.09
CA GLY A 151 6.82 26.70 8.25
C GLY A 151 5.76 26.13 9.19
N ALA A 152 5.51 24.83 9.13
CA ALA A 152 4.62 24.13 10.06
C ALA A 152 5.27 23.86 11.42
N VAL A 153 6.60 23.79 11.47
CA VAL A 153 7.37 23.54 12.69
C VAL A 153 7.17 24.70 13.67
N GLY A 154 6.95 24.36 14.94
CA GLY A 154 6.65 25.31 16.04
C GLY A 154 5.17 25.70 16.15
N ARG A 155 4.32 25.34 15.17
CA ARG A 155 2.87 25.58 15.25
C ARG A 155 2.19 24.53 16.12
N THR A 156 1.01 24.87 16.61
CA THR A 156 0.21 24.00 17.48
C THR A 156 -0.93 23.37 16.69
N VAL A 157 -1.14 22.07 16.90
CA VAL A 157 -2.28 21.29 16.41
C VAL A 157 -2.97 20.61 17.61
N LYS A 158 -4.25 20.27 17.46
CA LYS A 158 -5.01 19.57 18.51
C LYS A 158 -5.23 18.13 18.14
N LEU A 159 -4.82 17.23 19.02
CA LEU A 159 -5.10 15.81 18.95
C LEU A 159 -6.14 15.47 20.03
N ASP A 160 -7.37 15.24 19.61
CA ASP A 160 -8.52 14.95 20.48
C ASP A 160 -8.76 15.99 21.59
N GLY A 161 -8.45 17.26 21.28
CA GLY A 161 -8.57 18.41 22.18
C GLY A 161 -7.26 18.81 22.87
N ASP A 162 -6.31 17.93 23.02
CA ASP A 162 -4.98 18.22 23.57
C ASP A 162 -4.08 18.96 22.57
N GLU A 163 -3.35 19.95 23.02
CA GLU A 163 -2.44 20.74 22.19
C GLU A 163 -1.08 20.07 22.04
N PHE A 164 -0.64 19.91 20.80
CA PHE A 164 0.65 19.35 20.41
C PHE A 164 1.45 20.36 19.61
N THR A 165 2.74 20.48 19.90
CA THR A 165 3.65 21.32 19.11
C THR A 165 4.23 20.50 17.97
N VAL A 166 4.13 21.00 16.75
CA VAL A 166 4.74 20.38 15.56
C VAL A 166 6.26 20.57 15.66
N VAL A 167 7.01 19.47 15.70
CA VAL A 167 8.48 19.47 15.79
C VAL A 167 9.17 19.08 14.49
N GLY A 168 8.42 18.47 13.55
CA GLY A 168 8.93 18.10 12.25
C GLY A 168 7.83 17.82 11.25
N VAL A 169 8.20 17.85 9.97
CA VAL A 169 7.34 17.49 8.85
C VAL A 169 8.04 16.44 8.01
N LEU A 170 7.34 15.35 7.70
CA LEU A 170 7.83 14.27 6.85
C LEU A 170 7.70 14.63 5.38
N GLN A 171 8.68 14.22 4.60
CA GLN A 171 8.60 14.21 3.15
C GLN A 171 7.57 13.16 2.71
N ASN A 172 6.69 13.52 1.76
CA ASN A 172 5.82 12.53 1.14
C ASN A 172 6.63 11.64 0.19
N GLN A 173 6.90 10.41 0.62
CA GLN A 173 7.60 9.37 -0.15
C GLN A 173 6.61 8.37 -0.80
N GLY A 174 5.30 8.65 -0.70
CA GLY A 174 4.25 7.76 -1.19
C GLY A 174 3.82 6.72 -0.15
N GLN A 175 3.44 5.53 -0.61
CA GLN A 175 3.06 4.43 0.29
C GLN A 175 4.28 3.63 0.72
N SER A 176 4.39 3.39 2.03
CA SER A 176 5.38 2.51 2.65
C SER A 176 4.66 1.58 3.61
N MET A 177 4.80 0.26 3.43
CA MET A 177 4.17 -0.77 4.27
C MET A 177 2.67 -0.50 4.53
N GLY A 178 1.92 -0.19 3.47
CA GLY A 178 0.47 0.05 3.54
C GLY A 178 0.05 1.44 4.05
N LEU A 179 0.99 2.29 4.47
CA LEU A 179 0.72 3.63 5.00
C LEU A 179 1.24 4.71 4.05
N ASN A 180 0.40 5.72 3.76
CA ASN A 180 0.82 6.90 3.00
C ASN A 180 1.58 7.87 3.92
N THR A 181 2.87 8.07 3.65
CA THR A 181 3.78 8.88 4.48
C THR A 181 3.39 10.36 4.54
N GLY A 182 2.66 10.87 3.53
CA GLY A 182 2.11 12.22 3.54
C GLY A 182 0.92 12.39 4.49
N ASN A 183 0.21 11.31 4.81
CA ASN A 183 -1.01 11.33 5.62
C ASN A 183 -0.81 10.83 7.05
N VAL A 184 0.43 10.64 7.51
CA VAL A 184 0.72 10.18 8.87
C VAL A 184 0.97 11.34 9.82
N ALA A 185 0.68 11.12 11.11
CA ALA A 185 1.06 12.00 12.20
C ALA A 185 1.64 11.14 13.33
N LEU A 186 2.87 11.44 13.76
CA LEU A 186 3.60 10.64 14.74
C LEU A 186 3.65 11.36 16.08
N VAL A 187 3.33 10.65 17.15
CA VAL A 187 3.42 11.16 18.54
C VAL A 187 4.25 10.18 19.37
N PRO A 188 4.89 10.65 20.47
CA PRO A 188 5.63 9.73 21.34
C PRO A 188 4.72 8.68 21.96
N PHE A 189 5.14 7.42 21.97
CA PHE A 189 4.37 6.30 22.50
C PHE A 189 3.97 6.53 23.97
N SER A 190 4.89 7.00 24.81
CA SER A 190 4.62 7.30 26.22
C SER A 190 3.62 8.45 26.41
N THR A 191 3.57 9.41 25.48
CA THR A 191 2.58 10.49 25.49
C THR A 191 1.20 9.92 25.20
N ALA A 192 1.06 9.01 24.22
CA ALA A 192 -0.20 8.33 23.95
C ALA A 192 -0.68 7.53 25.16
N VAL A 193 0.21 6.81 25.84
CA VAL A 193 -0.12 6.11 27.10
C VAL A 193 -0.61 7.09 28.16
N SER A 194 0.02 8.26 28.30
CA SER A 194 -0.44 9.28 29.27
C SER A 194 -1.81 9.88 28.93
N MET A 195 -2.25 9.77 27.66
CA MET A 195 -3.58 10.17 27.19
C MET A 195 -4.63 9.05 27.32
N GLY A 196 -4.31 7.97 28.02
CA GLY A 196 -5.25 6.85 28.31
C GLY A 196 -5.15 5.68 27.34
N GLU A 197 -4.19 5.67 26.41
CA GLU A 197 -3.94 4.49 25.57
C GLU A 197 -3.28 3.37 26.38
N SER A 198 -3.53 2.11 26.01
CA SER A 198 -2.82 0.99 26.62
C SER A 198 -1.31 1.07 26.35
N GLY A 199 -0.51 0.80 27.38
CA GLY A 199 0.96 0.68 27.24
C GLY A 199 1.41 -0.64 26.59
N THR A 200 0.50 -1.53 26.24
CA THR A 200 0.79 -2.79 25.56
C THR A 200 1.08 -2.55 24.09
N ILE A 201 2.14 -3.15 23.60
CA ILE A 201 2.54 -3.12 22.20
C ILE A 201 1.98 -4.36 21.50
N THR A 202 1.11 -4.13 20.52
CA THR A 202 0.49 -5.17 19.69
C THR A 202 1.04 -5.22 18.29
N SER A 203 1.80 -4.20 17.89
CA SER A 203 2.52 -4.17 16.63
C SER A 203 3.77 -3.31 16.74
N PHE A 204 4.78 -3.64 15.95
CA PHE A 204 6.01 -2.88 15.84
C PHE A 204 6.63 -3.06 14.46
N TYR A 205 7.48 -2.11 14.10
CA TYR A 205 8.35 -2.24 12.93
C TYR A 205 9.75 -2.60 13.38
N ALA A 206 10.43 -3.38 12.55
CA ALA A 206 11.84 -3.70 12.73
C ALA A 206 12.59 -3.47 11.41
N LYS A 207 13.87 -3.22 11.49
CA LYS A 207 14.75 -3.12 10.33
C LYS A 207 15.84 -4.16 10.44
N ALA A 208 16.00 -4.96 9.38
CA ALA A 208 17.12 -5.87 9.28
C ALA A 208 18.40 -5.10 8.92
N ARG A 209 19.58 -5.62 9.26
CA ARG A 209 20.87 -4.99 8.91
C ARG A 209 21.20 -5.03 7.41
N GLY A 210 20.29 -5.52 6.59
CA GLY A 210 20.34 -5.59 5.14
C GLY A 210 19.31 -6.56 4.59
N GLU A 211 19.09 -6.52 3.29
CA GLU A 211 18.14 -7.42 2.62
C GLU A 211 18.50 -8.90 2.83
N ASP A 212 19.79 -9.24 2.84
CA ASP A 212 20.27 -10.60 3.08
C ASP A 212 20.09 -11.07 4.54
N ALA A 213 19.87 -10.15 5.48
CA ALA A 213 19.68 -10.44 6.90
C ALA A 213 18.20 -10.59 7.31
N ILE A 214 17.24 -10.43 6.38
CA ILE A 214 15.80 -10.44 6.67
C ILE A 214 15.37 -11.75 7.35
N GLU A 215 15.75 -12.90 6.79
CA GLU A 215 15.38 -14.21 7.36
C GLU A 215 16.03 -14.44 8.73
N ALA A 216 17.29 -14.00 8.90
CA ALA A 216 17.95 -14.05 10.19
C ALA A 216 17.26 -13.15 11.22
N ALA A 217 16.92 -11.92 10.84
CA ALA A 217 16.21 -10.97 11.70
C ALA A 217 14.82 -11.52 12.11
N LYS A 218 14.06 -12.11 11.19
CA LYS A 218 12.78 -12.78 11.49
C LYS A 218 12.97 -13.90 12.50
N GLY A 219 13.99 -14.74 12.31
CA GLY A 219 14.33 -15.85 13.20
C GLY A 219 14.74 -15.36 14.60
N GLU A 220 15.58 -14.32 14.69
CA GLU A 220 16.02 -13.74 15.96
C GLU A 220 14.85 -13.07 16.71
N ILE A 221 14.02 -12.27 16.02
CA ILE A 221 12.82 -11.64 16.59
C ILE A 221 11.85 -12.71 17.08
N GLY A 222 11.57 -13.74 16.27
CA GLY A 222 10.69 -14.85 16.66
C GLY A 222 11.19 -15.60 17.89
N SER A 223 12.50 -15.85 17.97
CA SER A 223 13.14 -16.49 19.12
C SER A 223 13.06 -15.60 20.37
N TYR A 224 13.27 -14.29 20.21
CA TYR A 224 13.14 -13.31 21.29
C TYR A 224 11.71 -13.22 21.82
N LEU A 225 10.72 -13.13 20.91
CA LEU A 225 9.30 -13.10 21.29
C LEU A 225 8.90 -14.35 22.08
N THR A 226 9.37 -15.52 21.65
CA THR A 226 9.06 -16.79 22.33
C THR A 226 9.81 -16.97 23.64
N GLY A 227 11.10 -16.68 23.65
CA GLY A 227 11.97 -16.94 24.80
C GLY A 227 11.93 -15.86 25.88
N THR A 228 11.91 -14.59 25.50
CA THR A 228 12.01 -13.45 26.42
C THR A 228 10.66 -12.80 26.70
N ALA A 229 9.88 -12.54 25.68
CA ALA A 229 8.54 -11.95 25.84
C ALA A 229 7.46 -13.00 26.15
N HIS A 230 7.80 -14.28 26.15
CA HIS A 230 6.88 -15.40 26.45
C HIS A 230 5.64 -15.45 25.56
N ILE A 231 5.75 -14.99 24.33
CA ILE A 231 4.67 -15.04 23.33
C ILE A 231 4.85 -16.31 22.48
N PRO A 232 3.94 -17.29 22.56
CA PRO A 232 4.13 -18.57 21.88
C PRO A 232 4.05 -18.45 20.35
N PRO A 233 4.70 -19.34 19.59
CA PRO A 233 4.57 -19.42 18.15
C PRO A 233 3.11 -19.52 17.71
N GLY A 234 2.74 -18.79 16.64
CA GLY A 234 1.37 -18.70 16.15
C GLY A 234 0.53 -17.59 16.82
N ARG A 235 1.08 -16.90 17.83
CA ARG A 235 0.48 -15.70 18.42
C ARG A 235 1.11 -14.40 17.96
N PHE A 236 2.04 -14.48 17.04
CA PHE A 236 2.62 -13.34 16.33
C PHE A 236 2.88 -13.69 14.87
N ASP A 237 2.96 -12.68 14.04
CA ASP A 237 3.36 -12.78 12.65
C ASP A 237 4.40 -11.71 12.33
N ILE A 238 5.42 -12.06 11.55
CA ILE A 238 6.50 -11.15 11.14
C ILE A 238 6.56 -11.19 9.63
N ILE A 239 6.15 -10.11 9.00
CA ILE A 239 5.99 -9.99 7.55
C ILE A 239 7.06 -9.04 7.02
N SER A 240 7.82 -9.47 6.03
CA SER A 240 8.73 -8.60 5.31
C SER A 240 7.98 -7.77 4.26
N GLN A 241 8.58 -6.64 3.88
CA GLN A 241 8.04 -5.82 2.80
C GLN A 241 7.94 -6.60 1.48
N ASP A 242 8.89 -7.48 1.20
CA ASP A 242 8.89 -8.32 0.00
C ASP A 242 7.74 -9.37 0.02
N GLU A 243 7.46 -9.99 1.15
CA GLU A 243 6.31 -10.89 1.31
C GLU A 243 4.98 -10.16 1.08
N MET A 244 4.85 -8.94 1.60
CA MET A 244 3.66 -8.12 1.39
C MET A 244 3.47 -7.78 -0.10
N LEU A 245 4.57 -7.50 -0.81
CA LEU A 245 4.55 -7.29 -2.26
C LEU A 245 4.15 -8.55 -3.02
N ARG A 246 4.73 -9.70 -2.68
CA ARG A 246 4.41 -10.98 -3.32
C ARG A 246 2.94 -11.33 -3.15
N ALA A 247 2.39 -11.17 -1.96
CA ALA A 247 0.97 -11.38 -1.71
C ALA A 247 0.08 -10.44 -2.55
N GLY A 248 0.45 -9.17 -2.69
CA GLY A 248 -0.22 -8.23 -3.58
C GLY A 248 -0.19 -8.67 -5.05
N ASN A 249 0.99 -9.07 -5.54
CA ASN A 249 1.18 -9.52 -6.92
C ASN A 249 0.42 -10.82 -7.22
N GLU A 250 0.27 -11.74 -6.28
CA GLU A 250 -0.53 -12.96 -6.43
C GLU A 250 -2.02 -12.65 -6.59
N ILE A 251 -2.54 -11.68 -5.84
CA ILE A 251 -3.91 -11.19 -5.97
C ILE A 251 -4.13 -10.58 -7.35
N ASP A 252 -3.23 -9.71 -7.80
CA ASP A 252 -3.28 -9.06 -9.10
C ASP A 252 -3.17 -10.09 -10.25
N GLY A 253 -2.31 -11.10 -10.11
CA GLY A 253 -2.21 -12.21 -11.06
C GLY A 253 -3.51 -12.99 -11.19
N THR A 254 -4.17 -13.28 -10.07
CA THR A 254 -5.47 -13.96 -10.05
C THR A 254 -6.55 -13.11 -10.72
N MET A 255 -6.60 -11.81 -10.43
CA MET A 255 -7.52 -10.86 -11.06
C MET A 255 -7.29 -10.78 -12.57
N THR A 256 -6.03 -10.70 -13.00
CA THR A 256 -5.66 -10.69 -14.41
C THR A 256 -6.12 -11.96 -15.12
N LEU A 257 -5.97 -13.13 -14.51
CA LEU A 257 -6.43 -14.41 -15.04
C LEU A 257 -7.95 -14.46 -15.20
N LEU A 258 -8.70 -14.00 -14.19
CA LEU A 258 -10.16 -13.93 -14.23
C LEU A 258 -10.63 -13.02 -15.36
N LEU A 259 -10.03 -11.85 -15.49
CA LEU A 259 -10.38 -10.88 -16.51
C LEU A 259 -9.99 -11.35 -17.92
N ALA A 260 -8.83 -12.02 -18.06
CA ALA A 260 -8.44 -12.67 -19.32
C ALA A 260 -9.43 -13.78 -19.72
N GLY A 261 -9.94 -14.54 -18.73
CA GLY A 261 -10.99 -15.53 -18.97
C GLY A 261 -12.28 -14.91 -19.51
N ILE A 262 -12.77 -13.82 -18.90
CA ILE A 262 -13.96 -13.09 -19.34
C ILE A 262 -13.76 -12.52 -20.76
N ALA A 263 -12.60 -11.93 -21.00
CA ALA A 263 -12.23 -11.40 -22.31
C ALA A 263 -12.13 -12.49 -23.37
N GLY A 264 -11.57 -13.67 -23.01
CA GLY A 264 -11.52 -14.85 -23.88
C GLY A 264 -12.92 -15.32 -24.30
N ILE A 265 -13.87 -15.40 -23.35
CA ILE A 265 -15.26 -15.73 -23.65
C ILE A 265 -15.89 -14.69 -24.61
N SER A 266 -15.66 -13.41 -24.34
CA SER A 266 -16.16 -12.33 -25.19
C SER A 266 -15.59 -12.42 -26.61
N LEU A 267 -14.33 -12.80 -26.76
CA LEU A 267 -13.67 -13.00 -28.06
C LEU A 267 -14.26 -14.19 -28.82
N VAL A 268 -14.56 -15.29 -28.13
CA VAL A 268 -15.22 -16.46 -28.71
C VAL A 268 -16.61 -16.09 -29.20
N VAL A 269 -17.40 -15.36 -28.41
CA VAL A 269 -18.75 -14.89 -28.79
C VAL A 269 -18.69 -13.97 -30.02
N ALA A 270 -17.73 -13.04 -30.06
CA ALA A 270 -17.49 -12.16 -31.19
C ALA A 270 -17.06 -12.97 -32.43
N GLY A 271 -16.21 -14.00 -32.28
CA GLY A 271 -15.79 -14.91 -33.35
C GLY A 271 -16.97 -15.69 -33.94
N ILE A 272 -17.88 -16.20 -33.11
CA ILE A 272 -19.13 -16.85 -33.58
C ILE A 272 -20.00 -15.85 -34.34
N GLY A 273 -20.08 -14.60 -33.88
CA GLY A 273 -20.76 -13.53 -34.60
C GLY A 273 -20.20 -13.29 -36.01
N VAL A 274 -18.88 -13.22 -36.14
CA VAL A 274 -18.17 -13.08 -37.43
C VAL A 274 -18.45 -14.31 -38.32
N MET A 275 -18.35 -15.52 -37.77
CA MET A 275 -18.62 -16.77 -38.49
C MET A 275 -20.01 -16.80 -39.06
N ASN A 276 -21.04 -16.44 -38.27
CA ASN A 276 -22.43 -16.40 -38.74
C ASN A 276 -22.64 -15.40 -39.89
N VAL A 277 -21.95 -14.23 -39.82
CA VAL A 277 -22.02 -13.22 -40.88
C VAL A 277 -21.38 -13.75 -42.18
N MET A 278 -20.23 -14.40 -42.05
CA MET A 278 -19.52 -14.96 -43.21
C MET A 278 -20.27 -16.12 -43.85
N LEU A 279 -20.88 -17.01 -43.05
CA LEU A 279 -21.72 -18.12 -43.53
C LEU A 279 -22.91 -17.60 -44.35
N VAL A 280 -23.65 -16.60 -43.88
CA VAL A 280 -24.75 -15.99 -44.61
C VAL A 280 -24.25 -15.36 -45.92
N SER A 281 -23.18 -14.63 -45.89
CA SER A 281 -22.60 -13.99 -47.10
C SER A 281 -22.15 -15.03 -48.14
N VAL A 282 -21.58 -16.15 -47.73
CA VAL A 282 -21.17 -17.24 -48.63
C VAL A 282 -22.39 -17.93 -49.23
N THR A 283 -23.42 -18.22 -48.43
CA THR A 283 -24.66 -18.87 -48.94
C THR A 283 -25.42 -17.96 -49.89
N GLU A 284 -25.51 -16.66 -49.66
CA GLU A 284 -26.10 -15.70 -50.59
C GLU A 284 -25.34 -15.65 -51.93
N ARG A 285 -24.01 -15.63 -51.90
CA ARG A 285 -23.16 -15.61 -53.09
C ARG A 285 -23.22 -16.93 -53.87
N THR A 286 -23.25 -18.08 -53.21
CA THR A 286 -23.43 -19.38 -53.89
C THR A 286 -24.78 -19.49 -54.53
N ARG A 287 -25.85 -18.93 -53.97
CA ARG A 287 -27.16 -18.86 -54.55
C ARG A 287 -27.21 -17.93 -55.77
N GLU A 288 -26.59 -16.76 -55.74
CA GLU A 288 -26.46 -15.86 -56.89
C GLU A 288 -25.74 -16.52 -58.08
N ILE A 289 -24.65 -17.26 -57.80
CA ILE A 289 -23.89 -17.97 -58.83
C ILE A 289 -24.72 -19.13 -59.41
N GLY A 290 -25.48 -19.84 -58.57
CA GLY A 290 -26.34 -20.94 -59.00
C GLY A 290 -27.57 -20.52 -59.87
N ILE A 291 -28.05 -19.29 -59.71
CA ILE A 291 -29.16 -18.72 -60.50
C ILE A 291 -28.68 -18.14 -61.83
N ARG A 292 -27.37 -17.80 -61.96
CA ARG A 292 -26.80 -17.26 -63.21
C ARG A 292 -26.24 -18.33 -64.16
N LYS A 293 -26.34 -19.59 -63.81
CA LYS A 293 -26.09 -20.73 -64.64
C LYS A 293 -27.39 -21.26 -65.23
#